data_41c45027f282e2db1cc5dea846935bc9
#
_entry.id   41c45027f282e2db1cc5dea846935bc9
#
_cell.length_a   1.000
_cell.length_b   1.000
_cell.length_c   1.000
_cell.angle_alpha   90.00
_cell.angle_beta   90.00
_cell.angle_gamma   90.00
#
_symmetry.space_group_name_H-M   'P 1'
#
loop_
_entity.id
_entity.type
_entity.pdbx_description
1 polymer ?
#
loop_
_entity_poly.entity_id
_entity_poly.type
_entity_poly.pdbx_seq_one_letter_code
_entity_poly.pdbx_strand_id
1 'polypeptide(L)'
;MVKISEKLRLGEVVLNVGHLKEMAGFYQEVIGLTLMEENDQFVRLGVRESDEALLVLKKIDNAVVPEVPRIGLFHTAFLLPTRESLADVLVHLAQSGYPIDGAGDHAYSEALYLHDIEGNGIEIYADRPKKSWMRDGEGNLPMVTEQVDVDDLLKNATGKAFTGMPNGTIIGHVHLQVSDADKAEQFYKEALGMNLTTAIPSARFFAAGDYHHHIGSNIWAGRHINNRQENEVGLAWFTIITPDKEIITTHLKQQGYEVKYVGNTISVIDSNGIMIHFK
;
A
#
# COMPACT_ATOMS: atom_id res chain seq x y z
N MET A 1 -15.98 5.57 -21.24
CA MET A 1 -15.09 5.54 -20.07
C MET A 1 -13.89 4.66 -20.41
N VAL A 2 -12.69 5.12 -20.14
CA VAL A 2 -11.48 4.28 -20.20
C VAL A 2 -11.60 3.25 -19.08
N LYS A 3 -11.20 2.01 -19.34
CA LYS A 3 -11.08 0.96 -18.32
C LYS A 3 -9.60 0.60 -18.22
N ILE A 4 -9.05 0.65 -17.02
CA ILE A 4 -7.67 0.29 -16.78
C ILE A 4 -7.46 -1.22 -16.97
N SER A 5 -6.28 -1.60 -17.45
CA SER A 5 -5.93 -3.01 -17.66
C SER A 5 -6.00 -3.83 -16.37
N GLU A 6 -6.55 -5.04 -16.48
CA GLU A 6 -6.54 -6.03 -15.40
C GLU A 6 -5.11 -6.51 -15.03
N LYS A 7 -4.11 -6.20 -15.88
CA LYS A 7 -2.69 -6.44 -15.63
C LYS A 7 -2.02 -5.34 -14.80
N LEU A 8 -2.80 -4.34 -14.32
CA LEU A 8 -2.30 -3.36 -13.38
C LEU A 8 -1.71 -4.08 -12.15
N ARG A 9 -0.54 -3.59 -11.72
CA ARG A 9 0.05 -3.92 -10.43
C ARG A 9 0.63 -2.66 -9.80
N LEU A 10 0.83 -2.68 -8.49
CA LEU A 10 1.57 -1.63 -7.82
C LEU A 10 3.07 -1.90 -7.93
N GLY A 11 3.81 -0.85 -8.08
CA GLY A 11 5.27 -0.83 -7.99
C GLY A 11 5.72 -0.35 -6.61
N GLU A 12 6.86 0.35 -6.57
CA GLU A 12 7.38 0.87 -5.32
C GLU A 12 6.47 1.92 -4.68
N VAL A 13 6.41 1.89 -3.34
CA VAL A 13 5.95 2.99 -2.49
C VAL A 13 7.17 3.79 -2.04
N VAL A 14 7.09 5.11 -2.10
CA VAL A 14 8.20 6.00 -1.70
C VAL A 14 7.77 6.85 -0.52
N LEU A 15 8.54 6.76 0.57
CA LEU A 15 8.32 7.53 1.79
C LEU A 15 9.41 8.60 1.93
N ASN A 16 9.00 9.83 2.20
CA ASN A 16 9.89 10.85 2.75
C ASN A 16 10.15 10.51 4.22
N VAL A 17 11.42 10.48 4.62
CA VAL A 17 11.85 10.09 5.97
C VAL A 17 12.88 11.07 6.54
N GLY A 18 12.91 11.20 7.85
CA GLY A 18 13.90 12.00 8.56
C GLY A 18 15.11 11.17 8.98
N HIS A 19 14.88 9.97 9.49
CA HIS A 19 15.90 9.09 10.08
C HIS A 19 16.21 7.92 9.15
N LEU A 20 16.86 8.20 8.00
CA LEU A 20 17.04 7.25 6.91
C LEU A 20 17.64 5.91 7.33
N LYS A 21 18.70 5.93 8.17
CA LYS A 21 19.39 4.70 8.61
C LYS A 21 18.53 3.87 9.56
N GLU A 22 17.89 4.51 10.52
CA GLU A 22 17.02 3.86 11.50
C GLU A 22 15.80 3.25 10.80
N MET A 23 15.20 3.97 9.86
CA MET A 23 14.11 3.48 9.03
C MET A 23 14.54 2.29 8.17
N ALA A 24 15.70 2.37 7.52
CA ALA A 24 16.24 1.26 6.74
C ALA A 24 16.51 0.02 7.63
N GLY A 25 17.07 0.21 8.82
CA GLY A 25 17.27 -0.86 9.81
C GLY A 25 15.95 -1.51 10.20
N PHE A 26 14.93 -0.73 10.52
CA PHE A 26 13.59 -1.23 10.84
C PHE A 26 13.01 -2.11 9.72
N TYR A 27 13.01 -1.62 8.48
CA TYR A 27 12.46 -2.38 7.37
C TYR A 27 13.28 -3.64 7.03
N GLN A 28 14.58 -3.67 7.34
CA GLN A 28 15.41 -4.87 7.17
C GLN A 28 15.22 -5.87 8.32
N GLU A 29 15.26 -5.41 9.57
CA GLU A 29 15.31 -6.28 10.75
C GLU A 29 13.93 -6.70 11.24
N VAL A 30 12.96 -5.77 11.24
CA VAL A 30 11.60 -6.02 11.73
C VAL A 30 10.70 -6.52 10.60
N ILE A 31 10.68 -5.82 9.47
CA ILE A 31 9.82 -6.21 8.34
C ILE A 31 10.47 -7.34 7.53
N GLY A 32 11.78 -7.38 7.44
CA GLY A 32 12.52 -8.42 6.71
C GLY A 32 12.72 -8.12 5.23
N LEU A 33 12.63 -6.85 4.80
CA LEU A 33 12.98 -6.46 3.45
C LEU A 33 14.49 -6.55 3.22
N THR A 34 14.89 -6.81 1.99
CA THR A 34 16.29 -6.89 1.59
C THR A 34 16.76 -5.55 1.06
N LEU A 35 17.93 -5.09 1.52
CA LEU A 35 18.60 -3.92 0.97
C LEU A 35 19.02 -4.19 -0.48
N MET A 36 18.62 -3.33 -1.41
CA MET A 36 18.96 -3.39 -2.83
C MET A 36 19.96 -2.31 -3.22
N GLU A 37 19.75 -1.09 -2.74
CA GLU A 37 20.60 0.06 -3.05
C GLU A 37 20.50 1.07 -1.91
N GLU A 38 21.62 1.71 -1.57
CA GLU A 38 21.65 2.79 -0.58
C GLU A 38 22.66 3.88 -0.93
N ASN A 39 22.34 5.09 -0.52
CA ASN A 39 23.25 6.21 -0.45
C ASN A 39 22.76 7.20 0.64
N ASP A 40 23.41 8.36 0.76
CA ASP A 40 23.08 9.36 1.80
C ASP A 40 21.68 10.01 1.61
N GLN A 41 21.03 9.83 0.47
CA GLN A 41 19.75 10.46 0.12
C GLN A 41 18.58 9.47 0.06
N PHE A 42 18.85 8.20 -0.22
CA PHE A 42 17.78 7.21 -0.30
C PHE A 42 18.28 5.79 0.00
N VAL A 43 17.33 4.93 0.37
CA VAL A 43 17.49 3.48 0.49
C VAL A 43 16.39 2.80 -0.30
N ARG A 44 16.73 1.80 -1.12
CA ARG A 44 15.78 0.96 -1.85
C ARG A 44 15.73 -0.43 -1.23
N LEU A 45 14.54 -0.90 -0.95
CA LEU A 45 14.28 -2.15 -0.25
C LEU A 45 13.29 -3.00 -1.07
N GLY A 46 13.53 -4.29 -1.10
CA GLY A 46 12.70 -5.25 -1.83
C GLY A 46 12.76 -6.63 -1.22
N VAL A 47 12.61 -7.65 -2.03
CA VAL A 47 12.78 -9.05 -1.62
C VAL A 47 13.96 -9.69 -2.38
N ARG A 48 14.53 -10.76 -1.83
CA ARG A 48 15.59 -11.49 -2.51
C ARG A 48 15.13 -11.97 -3.88
N GLU A 49 16.06 -12.08 -4.81
CA GLU A 49 15.83 -12.57 -6.18
C GLU A 49 14.85 -11.71 -7.01
N SER A 50 14.54 -10.48 -6.54
CA SER A 50 13.79 -9.48 -7.29
C SER A 50 14.67 -8.29 -7.61
N ASP A 51 14.60 -7.79 -8.83
CA ASP A 51 15.25 -6.53 -9.25
C ASP A 51 14.35 -5.31 -8.98
N GLU A 52 13.11 -5.54 -8.51
CA GLU A 52 12.13 -4.46 -8.24
C GLU A 52 12.12 -4.11 -6.74
N ALA A 53 12.34 -2.84 -6.44
CA ALA A 53 12.12 -2.33 -5.08
C ALA A 53 10.62 -2.30 -4.77
N LEU A 54 10.26 -2.67 -3.55
CA LEU A 54 8.92 -2.53 -3.00
C LEU A 54 8.75 -1.21 -2.25
N LEU A 55 9.81 -0.79 -1.56
CA LEU A 55 9.82 0.41 -0.76
C LEU A 55 11.09 1.24 -1.04
N VAL A 56 10.92 2.55 -1.16
CA VAL A 56 12.03 3.50 -1.24
C VAL A 56 11.88 4.51 -0.11
N LEU A 57 12.89 4.61 0.73
CA LEU A 57 13.01 5.62 1.77
C LEU A 57 13.82 6.77 1.20
N LYS A 58 13.23 7.95 1.14
CA LYS A 58 13.87 9.18 0.64
C LYS A 58 14.09 10.14 1.78
N LYS A 59 15.35 10.47 2.07
CA LYS A 59 15.69 11.45 3.09
C LYS A 59 15.22 12.84 2.67
N ILE A 60 14.62 13.56 3.62
CA ILE A 60 14.31 14.98 3.48
C ILE A 60 15.00 15.77 4.61
N ASP A 61 15.44 16.98 4.28
CA ASP A 61 16.08 17.87 5.26
C ASP A 61 15.04 18.50 6.18
N ASN A 62 15.45 18.76 7.44
CA ASN A 62 14.58 19.35 8.47
C ASN A 62 13.24 18.61 8.60
N ALA A 63 13.30 17.30 8.52
CA ALA A 63 12.12 16.42 8.57
C ALA A 63 11.35 16.60 9.89
N VAL A 64 10.03 16.64 9.78
CA VAL A 64 9.11 16.74 10.91
C VAL A 64 8.08 15.63 10.80
N VAL A 65 7.83 14.91 11.88
CA VAL A 65 6.67 14.01 12.00
C VAL A 65 5.44 14.88 12.26
N PRO A 66 4.38 14.80 11.42
CA PRO A 66 3.20 15.64 11.61
C PRO A 66 2.52 15.35 12.96
N GLU A 67 2.22 16.39 13.73
CA GLU A 67 1.49 16.28 15.02
C GLU A 67 -0.01 16.00 14.83
N VAL A 68 -0.52 16.23 13.62
CA VAL A 68 -1.93 16.03 13.25
C VAL A 68 -2.02 15.24 11.96
N PRO A 69 -3.10 14.47 11.76
CA PRO A 69 -3.29 13.69 10.55
C PRO A 69 -3.19 14.52 9.26
N ARG A 70 -2.56 13.97 8.24
CA ARG A 70 -2.38 14.58 6.92
C ARG A 70 -2.96 13.68 5.84
N ILE A 71 -3.31 14.28 4.69
CA ILE A 71 -3.58 13.50 3.47
C ILE A 71 -2.31 12.77 3.07
N GLY A 72 -2.41 11.47 2.79
CA GLY A 72 -1.27 10.63 2.41
C GLY A 72 -1.53 9.15 2.66
N LEU A 73 -0.55 8.50 3.26
CA LEU A 73 -0.60 7.07 3.54
C LEU A 73 -1.42 6.77 4.80
N PHE A 74 -2.32 5.80 4.71
CA PHE A 74 -2.85 5.09 5.87
C PHE A 74 -2.00 3.84 6.14
N HIS A 75 -1.80 2.98 5.13
CA HIS A 75 -0.79 1.92 5.17
C HIS A 75 -0.30 1.49 3.78
N THR A 76 0.94 0.99 3.74
CA THR A 76 1.47 0.18 2.65
C THR A 76 1.23 -1.28 2.97
N ALA A 77 0.65 -2.04 2.02
CA ALA A 77 0.30 -3.42 2.25
C ALA A 77 1.19 -4.38 1.45
N PHE A 78 1.95 -5.20 2.18
CA PHE A 78 2.81 -6.24 1.63
C PHE A 78 2.01 -7.54 1.51
N LEU A 79 1.71 -7.95 0.28
CA LEU A 79 1.04 -9.22 -0.02
C LEU A 79 2.08 -10.35 -0.04
N LEU A 80 1.91 -11.28 0.88
CA LEU A 80 2.71 -12.49 0.94
C LEU A 80 2.15 -13.58 -0.01
N PRO A 81 3.00 -14.47 -0.53
CA PRO A 81 2.56 -15.49 -1.47
C PRO A 81 1.62 -16.55 -0.87
N THR A 82 1.70 -16.80 0.44
CA THR A 82 0.93 -17.85 1.09
C THR A 82 0.56 -17.51 2.54
N ARG A 83 -0.46 -18.20 3.07
CA ARG A 83 -0.87 -18.10 4.48
C ARG A 83 0.22 -18.61 5.43
N GLU A 84 0.99 -19.63 5.02
CA GLU A 84 2.14 -20.15 5.79
C GLU A 84 3.20 -19.05 5.96
N SER A 85 3.45 -18.26 4.90
CA SER A 85 4.36 -17.11 4.97
C SER A 85 3.87 -16.06 5.96
N LEU A 86 2.55 -15.82 6.05
CA LEU A 86 1.98 -14.90 7.03
C LEU A 86 2.16 -15.43 8.46
N ALA A 87 1.99 -16.72 8.66
CA ALA A 87 2.24 -17.37 9.95
C ALA A 87 3.72 -17.25 10.37
N ASP A 88 4.66 -17.47 9.45
CA ASP A 88 6.10 -17.32 9.72
C ASP A 88 6.46 -15.87 10.07
N VAL A 89 5.89 -14.88 9.36
CA VAL A 89 6.06 -13.46 9.68
C VAL A 89 5.48 -13.12 11.05
N LEU A 90 4.29 -13.64 11.41
CA LEU A 90 3.71 -13.44 12.73
C LEU A 90 4.64 -13.97 13.84
N VAL A 91 5.22 -15.17 13.66
CA VAL A 91 6.21 -15.74 14.60
C VAL A 91 7.42 -14.82 14.73
N HIS A 92 7.96 -14.34 13.60
CA HIS A 92 9.10 -13.42 13.58
C HIS A 92 8.81 -12.11 14.30
N LEU A 93 7.67 -11.46 14.02
CA LEU A 93 7.28 -10.21 14.68
C LEU A 93 7.10 -10.41 16.20
N ALA A 94 6.48 -11.50 16.61
CA ALA A 94 6.35 -11.84 18.03
C ALA A 94 7.72 -12.04 18.71
N GLN A 95 8.68 -12.67 18.04
CA GLN A 95 10.04 -12.89 18.55
C GLN A 95 10.88 -11.60 18.56
N SER A 96 10.66 -10.68 17.63
CA SER A 96 11.34 -9.38 17.59
C SER A 96 10.94 -8.48 18.76
N GLY A 97 9.78 -8.73 19.36
CA GLY A 97 9.19 -7.88 20.41
C GLY A 97 8.68 -6.53 19.88
N TYR A 98 8.62 -6.34 18.55
CA TYR A 98 8.07 -5.11 17.98
C TYR A 98 6.54 -5.09 18.12
N PRO A 99 5.92 -3.96 18.50
CA PRO A 99 4.48 -3.89 18.70
C PRO A 99 3.69 -4.20 17.42
N ILE A 100 2.72 -5.08 17.51
CA ILE A 100 1.69 -5.30 16.48
C ILE A 100 0.44 -4.58 16.95
N ASP A 101 -0.11 -3.68 16.12
CA ASP A 101 -1.29 -2.88 16.47
C ASP A 101 -2.57 -3.73 16.44
N GLY A 102 -2.59 -4.77 15.60
CA GLY A 102 -3.72 -5.66 15.47
C GLY A 102 -3.57 -6.69 14.38
N ALA A 103 -4.59 -7.54 14.26
CA ALA A 103 -4.75 -8.49 13.17
C ALA A 103 -6.21 -8.52 12.74
N GLY A 104 -6.47 -8.61 11.42
CA GLY A 104 -7.81 -8.57 10.84
C GLY A 104 -8.05 -9.70 9.85
N ASP A 105 -9.21 -10.34 9.96
CA ASP A 105 -9.76 -11.25 8.97
C ASP A 105 -10.80 -10.50 8.13
N HIS A 106 -10.51 -10.36 6.84
CA HIS A 106 -11.35 -9.63 5.89
C HIS A 106 -12.23 -10.55 5.03
N ALA A 107 -12.37 -11.82 5.40
CA ALA A 107 -13.03 -12.88 4.65
C ALA A 107 -12.31 -13.27 3.34
N TYR A 108 -11.65 -12.36 2.66
CA TYR A 108 -10.82 -12.61 1.46
C TYR A 108 -9.32 -12.61 1.75
N SER A 109 -8.87 -12.10 2.89
CA SER A 109 -7.47 -12.07 3.33
C SER A 109 -7.37 -12.08 4.84
N GLU A 110 -6.19 -12.43 5.36
CA GLU A 110 -5.81 -12.26 6.76
C GLU A 110 -4.60 -11.33 6.82
N ALA A 111 -4.62 -10.37 7.77
CA ALA A 111 -3.66 -9.28 7.82
C ALA A 111 -3.13 -9.00 9.23
N LEU A 112 -1.88 -8.54 9.31
CA LEU A 112 -1.22 -8.01 10.49
C LEU A 112 -0.96 -6.52 10.27
N TYR A 113 -1.22 -5.70 11.29
CA TYR A 113 -1.06 -4.25 11.24
C TYR A 113 -0.01 -3.78 12.23
N LEU A 114 0.87 -2.89 11.78
CA LEU A 114 1.87 -2.23 12.62
C LEU A 114 2.23 -0.87 11.99
N HIS A 115 3.06 -0.10 12.68
CA HIS A 115 3.60 1.15 12.15
C HIS A 115 5.12 1.09 12.14
N ASP A 116 5.75 1.85 11.24
CA ASP A 116 7.18 2.08 11.32
C ASP A 116 7.54 3.13 12.40
N ILE A 117 8.82 3.38 12.59
CA ILE A 117 9.32 4.28 13.64
C ILE A 117 8.98 5.76 13.42
N GLU A 118 8.53 6.14 12.23
CA GLU A 118 8.04 7.50 11.90
C GLU A 118 6.51 7.55 11.76
N GLY A 119 5.81 6.44 12.09
CA GLY A 119 4.35 6.38 12.16
C GLY A 119 3.66 6.07 10.85
N ASN A 120 4.37 5.61 9.81
CA ASN A 120 3.71 5.13 8.60
C ASN A 120 3.10 3.75 8.84
N GLY A 121 1.82 3.58 8.51
CA GLY A 121 1.11 2.32 8.65
C GLY A 121 1.64 1.25 7.69
N ILE A 122 1.68 0.03 8.19
CA ILE A 122 2.10 -1.17 7.46
C ILE A 122 1.04 -2.24 7.66
N GLU A 123 0.64 -2.87 6.55
CA GLU A 123 -0.14 -4.10 6.55
C GLU A 123 0.71 -5.22 5.95
N ILE A 124 0.75 -6.39 6.60
CA ILE A 124 1.36 -7.61 6.05
C ILE A 124 0.26 -8.64 5.97
N TYR A 125 -0.06 -9.13 4.78
CA TYR A 125 -1.24 -9.95 4.59
C TYR A 125 -1.04 -11.08 3.60
N ALA A 126 -1.93 -12.05 3.65
CA ALA A 126 -2.05 -13.11 2.66
C ALA A 126 -3.50 -13.26 2.20
N ASP A 127 -3.69 -13.37 0.89
CA ASP A 127 -4.99 -13.64 0.30
C ASP A 127 -5.45 -15.07 0.55
N ARG A 128 -6.75 -15.22 0.76
CA ARG A 128 -7.40 -16.50 0.59
C ARG A 128 -7.59 -16.83 -0.90
N PRO A 129 -7.68 -18.08 -1.28
CA PRO A 129 -7.96 -18.45 -2.67
C PRO A 129 -9.18 -17.71 -3.21
N LYS A 130 -9.09 -17.07 -4.38
CA LYS A 130 -10.20 -16.28 -4.98
C LYS A 130 -11.52 -17.02 -5.05
N LYS A 131 -11.49 -18.34 -5.23
CA LYS A 131 -12.70 -19.19 -5.25
C LYS A 131 -13.48 -19.22 -3.94
N SER A 132 -12.86 -18.84 -2.82
CA SER A 132 -13.50 -18.73 -1.51
C SER A 132 -14.03 -17.35 -1.19
N TRP A 133 -13.76 -16.35 -2.04
CA TRP A 133 -14.25 -14.99 -1.83
C TRP A 133 -15.76 -14.92 -2.04
N MET A 134 -16.47 -14.61 -1.00
CA MET A 134 -17.91 -14.42 -1.08
C MET A 134 -18.22 -13.03 -1.62
N ARG A 135 -19.12 -12.97 -2.61
CA ARG A 135 -19.64 -11.73 -3.17
C ARG A 135 -21.14 -11.64 -2.96
N ASP A 136 -21.64 -10.43 -2.79
CA ASP A 136 -23.10 -10.20 -2.75
C ASP A 136 -23.74 -10.38 -4.13
N GLY A 137 -25.08 -10.22 -4.19
CA GLY A 137 -25.85 -10.35 -5.44
C GLY A 137 -25.51 -9.32 -6.52
N GLU A 138 -24.77 -8.25 -6.16
CA GLU A 138 -24.29 -7.20 -7.06
C GLU A 138 -22.81 -7.41 -7.45
N GLY A 139 -22.16 -8.44 -6.88
CA GLY A 139 -20.76 -8.77 -7.15
C GLY A 139 -19.76 -8.03 -6.25
N ASN A 140 -20.21 -7.27 -5.27
CA ASN A 140 -19.32 -6.56 -4.34
C ASN A 140 -18.76 -7.53 -3.29
N LEU A 141 -17.57 -7.22 -2.81
CA LEU A 141 -16.98 -7.91 -1.67
C LEU A 141 -17.51 -7.33 -0.35
N PRO A 142 -17.73 -8.16 0.68
CA PRO A 142 -18.18 -7.68 1.97
C PRO A 142 -17.09 -6.81 2.63
N MET A 143 -17.52 -5.75 3.30
CA MET A 143 -16.65 -5.00 4.21
C MET A 143 -16.68 -5.69 5.56
N VAL A 144 -15.77 -6.62 5.77
CA VAL A 144 -15.65 -7.42 7.00
C VAL A 144 -14.28 -7.17 7.61
N THR A 145 -14.26 -7.01 8.93
CA THR A 145 -13.02 -7.03 9.73
C THR A 145 -13.36 -7.77 11.02
N GLU A 146 -13.04 -9.05 11.02
CA GLU A 146 -13.18 -9.91 12.18
C GLU A 146 -11.82 -10.15 12.83
N GLN A 147 -11.80 -10.72 13.99
CA GLN A 147 -10.56 -11.09 14.67
C GLN A 147 -9.96 -12.32 13.96
N VAL A 148 -8.66 -12.27 13.64
CA VAL A 148 -7.93 -13.42 13.12
C VAL A 148 -7.89 -14.51 14.17
N ASP A 149 -8.17 -15.76 13.78
CA ASP A 149 -7.85 -16.94 14.59
C ASP A 149 -6.34 -17.17 14.60
N VAL A 150 -5.66 -16.49 15.54
CA VAL A 150 -4.21 -16.53 15.69
C VAL A 150 -3.71 -17.93 15.94
N ASP A 151 -4.43 -18.74 16.74
CA ASP A 151 -4.04 -20.12 17.03
C ASP A 151 -4.10 -21.00 15.78
N ASP A 152 -5.10 -20.79 14.93
CA ASP A 152 -5.20 -21.48 13.64
C ASP A 152 -4.16 -21.00 12.64
N LEU A 153 -3.91 -19.69 12.56
CA LEU A 153 -2.85 -19.13 11.73
C LEU A 153 -1.48 -19.72 12.12
N LEU A 154 -1.13 -19.75 13.40
CA LEU A 154 0.15 -20.26 13.89
C LEU A 154 0.37 -21.75 13.60
N LYS A 155 -0.69 -22.58 13.47
CA LYS A 155 -0.56 -23.99 13.04
C LYS A 155 0.01 -24.13 11.62
N ASN A 156 -0.03 -23.09 10.81
CA ASN A 156 0.52 -23.05 9.46
C ASN A 156 1.99 -22.59 9.44
N ALA A 157 2.56 -22.16 10.54
CA ALA A 157 3.95 -21.75 10.58
C ALA A 157 4.88 -22.94 10.23
N THR A 158 5.85 -22.68 9.38
CA THR A 158 6.76 -23.72 8.89
C THR A 158 7.78 -24.21 9.93
N GLY A 159 7.95 -23.46 11.02
CA GLY A 159 8.96 -23.69 12.04
C GLY A 159 10.40 -23.44 11.58
N LYS A 160 10.59 -22.90 10.40
CA LYS A 160 11.92 -22.50 9.89
C LYS A 160 12.33 -21.13 10.43
N ALA A 161 13.64 -20.91 10.52
CA ALA A 161 14.14 -19.59 10.87
C ALA A 161 13.71 -18.57 9.81
N PHE A 162 13.22 -17.42 10.26
CA PHE A 162 12.88 -16.30 9.38
C PHE A 162 14.17 -15.72 8.80
N THR A 163 14.24 -15.62 7.48
CA THR A 163 15.42 -15.10 6.77
C THR A 163 15.12 -13.85 5.93
N GLY A 164 13.96 -13.25 6.16
CA GLY A 164 13.44 -12.08 5.45
C GLY A 164 12.11 -12.39 4.76
N MET A 165 11.50 -11.35 4.19
CA MET A 165 10.26 -11.48 3.41
C MET A 165 10.44 -12.52 2.30
N PRO A 166 9.47 -13.43 2.10
CA PRO A 166 9.58 -14.49 1.10
C PRO A 166 9.59 -13.93 -0.32
N ASN A 167 10.27 -14.63 -1.22
CA ASN A 167 10.19 -14.35 -2.65
C ASN A 167 8.74 -14.42 -3.12
N GLY A 168 8.35 -13.51 -4.02
CA GLY A 168 6.97 -13.37 -4.46
C GLY A 168 6.15 -12.39 -3.62
N THR A 169 6.69 -11.84 -2.52
CA THR A 169 6.06 -10.70 -1.83
C THR A 169 6.02 -9.49 -2.76
N ILE A 170 4.87 -8.83 -2.83
CA ILE A 170 4.65 -7.63 -3.65
C ILE A 170 3.93 -6.55 -2.82
N ILE A 171 3.85 -5.33 -3.34
CA ILE A 171 2.87 -4.36 -2.85
C ILE A 171 1.52 -4.78 -3.43
N GLY A 172 0.65 -5.33 -2.59
CA GLY A 172 -0.68 -5.78 -3.02
C GLY A 172 -1.67 -4.63 -3.08
N HIS A 173 -1.62 -3.71 -2.11
CA HIS A 173 -2.42 -2.48 -2.14
C HIS A 173 -1.76 -1.33 -1.38
N VAL A 174 -2.24 -0.12 -1.64
CA VAL A 174 -1.96 1.07 -0.86
C VAL A 174 -3.27 1.60 -0.30
N HIS A 175 -3.35 1.82 0.99
CA HIS A 175 -4.50 2.44 1.61
C HIS A 175 -4.16 3.90 1.93
N LEU A 176 -4.99 4.81 1.46
CA LEU A 176 -4.78 6.25 1.53
C LEU A 176 -5.70 6.87 2.58
N GLN A 177 -5.15 7.81 3.32
CA GLN A 177 -5.91 8.71 4.17
C GLN A 177 -6.20 9.98 3.37
N VAL A 178 -7.49 10.28 3.15
CA VAL A 178 -7.94 11.38 2.31
C VAL A 178 -8.90 12.31 3.07
N SER A 179 -9.10 13.52 2.57
CA SER A 179 -10.08 14.44 3.13
C SER A 179 -11.48 14.26 2.53
N ASP A 180 -11.57 13.63 1.35
CA ASP A 180 -12.80 13.49 0.58
C ASP A 180 -12.83 12.18 -0.19
N ALA A 181 -13.70 11.25 0.23
CA ALA A 181 -13.84 9.94 -0.40
C ALA A 181 -14.51 10.02 -1.79
N ASP A 182 -15.34 11.03 -2.04
CA ASP A 182 -16.02 11.21 -3.32
C ASP A 182 -15.02 11.73 -4.37
N LYS A 183 -14.07 12.57 -3.97
CA LYS A 183 -12.93 12.95 -4.81
C LYS A 183 -12.03 11.76 -5.16
N ALA A 184 -11.84 10.84 -4.22
CA ALA A 184 -11.10 9.60 -4.51
C ALA A 184 -11.90 8.75 -5.52
N GLU A 185 -13.22 8.61 -5.38
CA GLU A 185 -14.05 7.89 -6.35
C GLU A 185 -13.98 8.54 -7.74
N GLN A 186 -14.09 9.86 -7.83
CA GLN A 186 -13.95 10.59 -9.09
C GLN A 186 -12.62 10.31 -9.78
N PHE A 187 -11.51 10.27 -9.04
CA PHE A 187 -10.21 10.00 -9.63
C PHE A 187 -10.03 8.52 -10.00
N TYR A 188 -10.13 7.62 -9.03
CA TYR A 188 -9.77 6.22 -9.24
C TYR A 188 -10.78 5.46 -10.10
N LYS A 189 -12.09 5.71 -9.94
CA LYS A 189 -13.13 5.04 -10.73
C LYS A 189 -13.39 5.76 -12.06
N GLU A 190 -13.67 7.07 -12.04
CA GLU A 190 -14.14 7.77 -13.23
C GLU A 190 -12.99 8.17 -14.16
N ALA A 191 -11.92 8.75 -13.61
CA ALA A 191 -10.81 9.22 -14.41
C ALA A 191 -9.78 8.11 -14.72
N LEU A 192 -9.49 7.21 -13.78
CA LEU A 192 -8.50 6.14 -13.97
C LEU A 192 -9.12 4.84 -14.52
N GLY A 193 -10.44 4.66 -14.38
CA GLY A 193 -11.17 3.52 -14.91
C GLY A 193 -11.05 2.24 -14.09
N MET A 194 -10.80 2.35 -12.78
CA MET A 194 -10.81 1.20 -11.85
C MET A 194 -12.24 0.83 -11.45
N ASN A 195 -12.45 -0.43 -11.10
CA ASN A 195 -13.71 -0.89 -10.53
C ASN A 195 -13.80 -0.43 -9.06
N LEU A 196 -14.95 0.13 -8.66
CA LEU A 196 -15.27 0.35 -7.25
C LEU A 196 -15.78 -0.99 -6.70
N THR A 197 -14.99 -1.65 -5.86
CA THR A 197 -15.29 -3.00 -5.33
C THR A 197 -16.05 -2.99 -4.03
N THR A 198 -15.88 -1.91 -3.24
CA THR A 198 -16.60 -1.71 -1.98
C THR A 198 -16.69 -0.21 -1.71
N ALA A 199 -17.87 0.23 -1.27
CA ALA A 199 -18.13 1.62 -0.87
C ALA A 199 -18.90 1.65 0.45
N ILE A 200 -18.34 2.36 1.43
CA ILE A 200 -19.01 2.69 2.69
C ILE A 200 -18.95 4.21 2.91
N PRO A 201 -19.73 4.79 3.80
CA PRO A 201 -19.74 6.25 3.99
C PRO A 201 -18.38 6.87 4.29
N SER A 202 -17.45 6.10 4.88
CA SER A 202 -16.13 6.57 5.31
C SER A 202 -14.95 6.03 4.49
N ALA A 203 -15.18 5.15 3.51
CA ALA A 203 -14.10 4.56 2.70
C ALA A 203 -14.57 4.12 1.32
N ARG A 204 -13.63 4.02 0.39
CA ARG A 204 -13.79 3.51 -0.98
C ARG A 204 -12.63 2.58 -1.31
N PHE A 205 -12.92 1.49 -2.03
CA PHE A 205 -11.93 0.49 -2.44
C PHE A 205 -12.01 0.27 -3.94
N PHE A 206 -10.86 0.30 -4.62
CA PHE A 206 -10.77 0.29 -6.07
C PHE A 206 -9.83 -0.82 -6.55
N ALA A 207 -10.23 -1.52 -7.60
CA ALA A 207 -9.41 -2.56 -8.20
C ALA A 207 -9.36 -2.46 -9.72
N ALA A 208 -8.29 -2.98 -10.31
CA ALA A 208 -8.26 -3.42 -11.69
C ALA A 208 -8.65 -4.91 -11.73
N GLY A 209 -9.48 -5.30 -12.71
CA GLY A 209 -9.94 -6.67 -12.83
C GLY A 209 -10.78 -7.14 -11.64
N ASP A 210 -10.56 -8.40 -11.25
CA ASP A 210 -11.34 -9.12 -10.23
C ASP A 210 -10.58 -9.28 -8.90
N TYR A 211 -9.78 -8.27 -8.52
CA TYR A 211 -9.09 -8.24 -7.23
C TYR A 211 -9.95 -7.53 -6.17
N HIS A 212 -9.68 -7.77 -4.88
CA HIS A 212 -10.45 -7.10 -3.83
C HIS A 212 -10.21 -5.60 -3.82
N HIS A 213 -8.96 -5.13 -3.85
CA HIS A 213 -8.59 -3.74 -4.10
C HIS A 213 -7.07 -3.59 -4.27
N HIS A 214 -6.67 -2.66 -5.15
CA HIS A 214 -5.29 -2.16 -5.25
C HIS A 214 -5.13 -0.83 -4.53
N ILE A 215 -6.21 -0.05 -4.46
CA ILE A 215 -6.24 1.23 -3.76
C ILE A 215 -7.41 1.23 -2.79
N GLY A 216 -7.13 1.48 -1.50
CA GLY A 216 -8.10 1.87 -0.50
C GLY A 216 -8.02 3.37 -0.25
N SER A 217 -9.12 4.00 0.12
CA SER A 217 -9.13 5.38 0.60
C SER A 217 -10.13 5.55 1.72
N ASN A 218 -9.77 6.28 2.78
CA ASN A 218 -10.63 6.53 3.92
C ASN A 218 -10.56 7.98 4.41
N ILE A 219 -11.62 8.39 5.13
CA ILE A 219 -11.74 9.68 5.82
C ILE A 219 -11.79 9.51 7.34
N TRP A 220 -11.19 8.46 7.89
CA TRP A 220 -11.29 8.14 9.33
C TRP A 220 -10.61 9.18 10.22
N ALA A 221 -9.58 9.86 9.72
CA ALA A 221 -8.93 10.98 10.39
C ALA A 221 -9.70 12.32 10.30
N GLY A 222 -10.84 12.32 9.58
CA GLY A 222 -11.70 13.50 9.40
C GLY A 222 -11.68 14.08 7.99
N ARG A 223 -12.70 14.91 7.70
CA ARG A 223 -12.91 15.53 6.37
C ARG A 223 -12.14 16.84 6.18
N HIS A 224 -11.43 17.34 7.19
CA HIS A 224 -10.74 18.63 7.18
C HIS A 224 -9.24 18.49 7.37
N ILE A 225 -8.68 17.32 7.08
CA ILE A 225 -7.24 17.11 7.07
C ILE A 225 -6.62 17.79 5.84
N ASN A 226 -5.45 18.35 6.03
CA ASN A 226 -4.71 19.05 4.97
C ASN A 226 -3.67 18.17 4.32
N ASN A 227 -3.20 18.59 3.14
CA ASN A 227 -2.04 18.00 2.52
C ASN A 227 -0.82 18.14 3.43
N ARG A 228 0.09 17.20 3.33
CA ARG A 228 1.39 17.21 3.99
C ARG A 228 2.22 18.40 3.51
N GLN A 229 3.00 18.99 4.41
CA GLN A 229 3.99 20.01 4.08
C GLN A 229 5.23 19.36 3.46
N GLU A 230 6.06 20.14 2.77
CA GLU A 230 7.24 19.62 2.06
C GLU A 230 8.26 18.94 2.99
N ASN A 231 8.38 19.44 4.24
CA ASN A 231 9.28 18.89 5.25
C ASN A 231 8.62 17.88 6.21
N GLU A 232 7.36 17.50 6.01
CA GLU A 232 6.72 16.46 6.80
C GLU A 232 7.00 15.07 6.21
N VAL A 233 7.35 14.09 7.07
CA VAL A 233 7.57 12.68 6.69
C VAL A 233 6.27 12.01 6.21
N GLY A 234 6.37 10.90 5.51
CA GLY A 234 5.24 10.12 5.01
C GLY A 234 5.26 9.93 3.49
N LEU A 235 4.14 9.56 2.88
CA LEU A 235 4.05 9.20 1.47
C LEU A 235 4.53 10.31 0.54
N ALA A 236 5.58 10.06 -0.23
CA ALA A 236 5.99 10.93 -1.32
C ALA A 236 5.18 10.64 -2.59
N TRP A 237 5.12 9.38 -3.00
CA TRP A 237 4.28 8.85 -4.08
C TRP A 237 4.21 7.33 -4.01
N PHE A 238 3.31 6.74 -4.75
CA PHE A 238 3.33 5.33 -5.08
C PHE A 238 3.26 5.14 -6.60
N THR A 239 3.67 3.95 -7.07
CA THR A 239 3.77 3.67 -8.50
C THR A 239 2.70 2.67 -8.93
N ILE A 240 2.01 2.99 -10.02
CA ILE A 240 1.14 2.08 -10.76
C ILE A 240 1.88 1.63 -12.02
N ILE A 241 2.01 0.33 -12.20
CA ILE A 241 2.59 -0.29 -13.40
C ILE A 241 1.45 -0.85 -14.24
N THR A 242 1.33 -0.36 -15.46
CA THR A 242 0.25 -0.77 -16.36
C THR A 242 0.66 -0.68 -17.83
N PRO A 243 0.26 -1.64 -18.70
CA PRO A 243 0.52 -1.55 -20.13
C PRO A 243 -0.21 -0.37 -20.80
N ASP A 244 -1.25 0.18 -20.17
CA ASP A 244 -2.12 1.20 -20.75
C ASP A 244 -1.74 2.63 -20.32
N LYS A 245 -0.54 2.84 -19.76
CA LYS A 245 -0.16 4.13 -19.16
C LYS A 245 -0.37 5.32 -20.08
N GLU A 246 -0.07 5.20 -21.38
CA GLU A 246 -0.22 6.29 -22.35
C GLU A 246 -1.71 6.61 -22.64
N ILE A 247 -2.56 5.60 -22.71
CA ILE A 247 -4.00 5.77 -22.92
C ILE A 247 -4.61 6.45 -21.70
N ILE A 248 -4.26 5.96 -20.49
CA ILE A 248 -4.74 6.49 -19.22
C ILE A 248 -4.31 7.94 -19.05
N THR A 249 -3.04 8.25 -19.27
CA THR A 249 -2.53 9.61 -19.10
C THR A 249 -3.09 10.58 -20.13
N THR A 250 -3.36 10.13 -21.34
CA THR A 250 -4.09 10.94 -22.34
C THR A 250 -5.51 11.23 -21.84
N HIS A 251 -6.20 10.24 -21.29
CA HIS A 251 -7.54 10.42 -20.73
C HIS A 251 -7.52 11.36 -19.51
N LEU A 252 -6.57 11.21 -18.59
CA LEU A 252 -6.40 12.09 -17.41
C LEU A 252 -6.22 13.56 -17.83
N LYS A 253 -5.41 13.82 -18.87
CA LYS A 253 -5.27 15.18 -19.45
C LYS A 253 -6.59 15.72 -19.97
N GLN A 254 -7.39 14.89 -20.66
CA GLN A 254 -8.71 15.28 -21.17
C GLN A 254 -9.70 15.59 -20.04
N GLN A 255 -9.53 14.97 -18.88
CA GLN A 255 -10.31 15.24 -17.67
C GLN A 255 -9.77 16.44 -16.85
N GLY A 256 -8.70 17.12 -17.33
CA GLY A 256 -8.14 18.31 -16.71
C GLY A 256 -7.07 18.05 -15.64
N TYR A 257 -6.61 16.80 -15.48
CA TYR A 257 -5.49 16.51 -14.58
C TYR A 257 -4.15 16.92 -15.18
N GLU A 258 -3.28 17.51 -14.35
CA GLU A 258 -1.92 17.83 -14.75
C GLU A 258 -1.09 16.55 -14.84
N VAL A 259 -0.52 16.30 -16.02
CA VAL A 259 0.34 15.13 -16.30
C VAL A 259 1.74 15.61 -16.59
N LYS A 260 2.71 15.22 -15.76
CA LYS A 260 4.13 15.55 -15.92
C LYS A 260 4.92 14.34 -16.38
N TYR A 261 5.89 14.56 -17.27
CA TYR A 261 6.79 13.52 -17.77
C TYR A 261 8.20 13.78 -17.26
N VAL A 262 8.78 12.76 -16.59
CA VAL A 262 10.17 12.79 -16.12
C VAL A 262 10.84 11.51 -16.61
N GLY A 263 11.58 11.59 -17.72
CA GLY A 263 12.10 10.42 -18.43
C GLY A 263 10.94 9.49 -18.86
N ASN A 264 11.01 8.22 -18.45
CA ASN A 264 9.97 7.22 -18.74
C ASN A 264 8.85 7.17 -17.68
N THR A 265 8.93 7.98 -16.64
CA THR A 265 7.95 8.06 -15.57
C THR A 265 6.95 9.16 -15.84
N ILE A 266 5.68 8.86 -15.67
CA ILE A 266 4.58 9.81 -15.77
C ILE A 266 4.07 10.07 -14.36
N SER A 267 3.95 11.34 -13.97
CA SER A 267 3.48 11.76 -12.65
C SER A 267 2.14 12.49 -12.78
N VAL A 268 1.21 12.13 -11.90
CA VAL A 268 -0.11 12.76 -11.78
C VAL A 268 -0.40 12.97 -10.30
N ILE A 269 -1.08 14.05 -9.98
CA ILE A 269 -1.62 14.29 -8.63
C ILE A 269 -3.13 13.99 -8.68
N ASP A 270 -3.60 13.14 -7.76
CA ASP A 270 -5.01 12.81 -7.66
C ASP A 270 -5.86 13.98 -7.11
N SER A 271 -7.18 13.79 -7.05
CA SER A 271 -8.12 14.83 -6.58
C SER A 271 -7.99 15.17 -5.08
N ASN A 272 -7.24 14.40 -4.30
CA ASN A 272 -6.92 14.68 -2.90
C ASN A 272 -5.50 15.24 -2.70
N GLY A 273 -4.70 15.37 -3.76
CA GLY A 273 -3.34 15.91 -3.70
C GLY A 273 -2.26 14.85 -3.50
N ILE A 274 -2.56 13.58 -3.75
CA ILE A 274 -1.60 12.47 -3.64
C ILE A 274 -0.90 12.26 -4.98
N MET A 275 0.43 12.18 -4.97
CA MET A 275 1.23 11.94 -6.17
C MET A 275 1.27 10.46 -6.54
N ILE A 276 1.04 10.18 -7.81
CA ILE A 276 1.05 8.84 -8.40
C ILE A 276 2.00 8.84 -9.58
N HIS A 277 2.88 7.85 -9.63
CA HIS A 277 3.72 7.59 -10.80
C HIS A 277 3.17 6.43 -11.62
N PHE A 278 3.23 6.55 -12.95
CA PHE A 278 2.90 5.48 -13.91
C PHE A 278 4.16 5.02 -14.64
N LYS A 279 4.36 3.71 -14.69
CA LYS A 279 5.43 3.02 -15.42
C LYS A 279 4.90 1.98 -16.38
#